data_2f2691e62f1296f445b716601e1901ba
#
_entry.id   2f2691e62f1296f445b716601e1901ba
#
_cell.length_a   1.000
_cell.length_b   1.000
_cell.length_c   1.000
_cell.angle_alpha   90.00
_cell.angle_beta   90.00
_cell.angle_gamma   90.00
#
_symmetry.space_group_name_H-M   'P 1'
#
loop_
_entity.id
_entity.type
_entity.pdbx_description
1 polymer ?
#
loop_
_entity_poly.entity_id
_entity_poly.type
_entity_poly.pdbx_seq_one_letter_code
_entity_poly.pdbx_strand_id
1 'polypeptide(L)'
;MRYPISWLLILCWICAASAQADFSEAFEEVWAVPEIQAKIDAGIEAHRKGDAVISVVDKDGVPLSEVTITAVQQTHNFLFGANLFVLGQLATPELNQRYENAFTDIFNFASLPFYWADLEPVRGQLRFEKEAPFIWRRPPPDVLLAWCKVHNITPKGHPLLWHSINPDWIPTEAEALRSAYTKRFEEIAQRYGQDILIWDVVNESLVCSKKYALYSEALDYVPWAFEKTRPLFPKSTLLMINEVTQVSHKPVAENQYLKQVETLLAAGTPIEGIGFQFHFFSRDNFHKYFPHDPTFQPDNLMTVYERFSQLELPLYITEITIPGSGDNGFTDQAQAVKQLYRLWFSIKRMAGITWWNLADKTAYGNEGQALGGLTDENLTPKPVWHALDQLINQDWTTQCTGKTDEKGRFSFRGFAGTYQINVVLNNERKQSFHISLPEATKALITCTID
;
A
#
# COMPACT_ATOMS: atom_id res chain seq x y z
N MET A 1 80.20 35.83 -8.53
CA MET A 1 79.12 35.22 -9.21
C MET A 1 78.08 34.88 -8.16
N ARG A 2 76.94 35.57 -8.12
CA ARG A 2 75.88 35.38 -7.14
C ARG A 2 74.71 34.66 -7.86
N TYR A 3 74.25 33.51 -7.39
CA TYR A 3 73.09 32.84 -7.87
C TYR A 3 71.87 33.25 -7.01
N PRO A 4 70.68 33.57 -7.59
CA PRO A 4 69.50 33.83 -6.82
C PRO A 4 68.76 32.56 -6.42
N ILE A 5 68.37 32.48 -5.16
CA ILE A 5 67.54 31.41 -4.59
C ILE A 5 66.11 31.73 -4.98
N SER A 6 65.51 30.86 -5.80
CA SER A 6 64.08 30.90 -6.13
C SER A 6 63.28 30.20 -5.04
N TRP A 7 62.41 30.93 -4.36
CA TRP A 7 61.41 30.39 -3.43
C TRP A 7 60.24 29.77 -4.21
N LEU A 8 60.11 28.45 -4.19
CA LEU A 8 58.91 27.77 -4.68
C LEU A 8 57.84 27.83 -3.56
N LEU A 9 56.80 28.63 -3.77
CA LEU A 9 55.58 28.59 -2.99
C LEU A 9 54.77 27.37 -3.39
N ILE A 10 54.76 26.33 -2.57
CA ILE A 10 53.85 25.18 -2.68
C ILE A 10 52.49 25.66 -2.12
N LEU A 11 51.57 26.00 -3.01
CA LEU A 11 50.14 26.12 -2.65
C LEU A 11 49.57 24.71 -2.40
N CYS A 12 49.44 24.33 -1.13
CA CYS A 12 48.58 23.21 -0.75
C CYS A 12 47.12 23.62 -1.01
N TRP A 13 46.56 23.09 -2.08
CA TRP A 13 45.12 23.04 -2.25
C TRP A 13 44.57 22.01 -1.25
N ILE A 14 44.02 22.52 -0.15
CA ILE A 14 43.15 21.72 0.72
C ILE A 14 41.85 21.58 -0.06
N CYS A 15 41.67 20.47 -0.78
CA CYS A 15 40.37 20.03 -1.19
C CYS A 15 39.59 19.69 0.10
N ALA A 16 38.80 20.62 0.57
CA ALA A 16 37.73 20.30 1.48
C ALA A 16 36.72 19.47 0.67
N ALA A 17 36.89 18.13 0.69
CA ALA A 17 35.80 17.22 0.40
C ALA A 17 34.74 17.54 1.46
N SER A 18 33.66 18.20 1.08
CA SER A 18 32.47 18.23 1.89
C SER A 18 32.05 16.78 2.03
N ALA A 19 32.31 16.18 3.18
CA ALA A 19 31.73 14.90 3.51
C ALA A 19 30.21 15.11 3.38
N GLN A 20 29.61 14.49 2.38
CA GLN A 20 28.16 14.42 2.27
C GLN A 20 27.72 13.68 3.54
N ALA A 21 26.83 14.30 4.33
CA ALA A 21 26.31 13.69 5.54
C ALA A 21 25.81 12.28 5.21
N ASP A 22 26.06 11.33 6.09
CA ASP A 22 25.55 9.97 5.93
C ASP A 22 24.02 10.04 5.78
N PHE A 23 23.43 9.20 4.93
CA PHE A 23 21.97 9.16 4.70
C PHE A 23 21.21 9.15 6.02
N SER A 24 21.64 8.32 6.97
CA SER A 24 20.99 8.18 8.27
C SER A 24 20.95 9.50 9.05
N GLU A 25 22.04 10.24 9.09
CA GLU A 25 22.10 11.53 9.80
C GLU A 25 21.17 12.58 9.14
N ALA A 26 21.26 12.72 7.81
CA ALA A 26 20.41 13.65 7.08
C ALA A 26 18.93 13.28 7.15
N PHE A 27 18.62 11.98 7.18
CA PHE A 27 17.27 11.49 7.35
C PHE A 27 16.71 11.76 8.76
N GLU A 28 17.49 11.48 9.81
CA GLU A 28 17.08 11.71 11.19
C GLU A 28 16.84 13.20 11.48
N GLU A 29 17.68 14.09 10.94
CA GLU A 29 17.51 15.54 11.08
C GLU A 29 16.11 16.02 10.65
N VAL A 30 15.55 15.40 9.61
CA VAL A 30 14.25 15.79 9.05
C VAL A 30 13.09 14.98 9.62
N TRP A 31 13.27 13.67 9.85
CA TRP A 31 12.20 12.76 10.21
C TRP A 31 12.07 12.50 11.71
N ALA A 32 13.15 12.65 12.50
CA ALA A 32 13.09 12.43 13.96
C ALA A 32 12.69 13.69 14.75
N VAL A 33 12.17 14.73 14.07
CA VAL A 33 11.69 15.97 14.69
C VAL A 33 10.53 15.67 15.64
N PRO A 34 10.60 16.03 16.94
CA PRO A 34 9.59 15.65 17.93
C PRO A 34 8.17 16.11 17.56
N GLU A 35 8.02 17.30 16.99
CA GLU A 35 6.73 17.87 16.58
C GLU A 35 6.09 17.05 15.44
N ILE A 36 6.90 16.55 14.51
CA ILE A 36 6.44 15.69 13.42
C ILE A 36 6.01 14.34 13.97
N GLN A 37 6.82 13.74 14.82
CA GLN A 37 6.50 12.47 15.46
C GLN A 37 5.22 12.56 16.29
N ALA A 38 5.02 13.65 17.05
CA ALA A 38 3.80 13.89 17.82
C ALA A 38 2.56 14.03 16.91
N LYS A 39 2.66 14.69 15.76
CA LYS A 39 1.57 14.76 14.77
C LYS A 39 1.21 13.39 14.23
N ILE A 40 2.22 12.59 13.86
CA ILE A 40 2.03 11.22 13.37
C ILE A 40 1.32 10.38 14.43
N ASP A 41 1.80 10.38 15.67
CA ASP A 41 1.21 9.60 16.76
C ASP A 41 -0.23 10.04 17.06
N ALA A 42 -0.49 11.34 17.08
CA ALA A 42 -1.84 11.88 17.24
C ALA A 42 -2.79 11.45 16.11
N GLY A 43 -2.30 11.43 14.87
CA GLY A 43 -3.05 10.96 13.70
C GLY A 43 -3.40 9.47 13.80
N ILE A 44 -2.43 8.62 14.16
CA ILE A 44 -2.65 7.18 14.39
C ILE A 44 -3.70 6.98 15.48
N GLU A 45 -3.54 7.66 16.63
CA GLU A 45 -4.47 7.54 17.73
C GLU A 45 -5.89 7.97 17.36
N ALA A 46 -6.03 9.06 16.61
CA ALA A 46 -7.33 9.63 16.24
C ALA A 46 -8.04 8.83 15.14
N HIS A 47 -7.29 8.30 14.16
CA HIS A 47 -7.87 7.78 12.93
C HIS A 47 -7.88 6.25 12.85
N ARG A 48 -7.01 5.56 13.64
CA ARG A 48 -6.85 4.09 13.54
C ARG A 48 -7.45 3.32 14.69
N LYS A 49 -7.84 4.01 15.77
CA LYS A 49 -8.41 3.37 16.95
C LYS A 49 -9.87 3.76 17.15
N GLY A 50 -10.61 2.84 17.77
CA GLY A 50 -11.96 3.05 18.25
C GLY A 50 -12.10 2.66 19.73
N ASP A 51 -13.18 3.11 20.35
CA ASP A 51 -13.54 2.73 21.72
C ASP A 51 -14.55 1.59 21.70
N ALA A 52 -14.36 0.57 22.52
CA ALA A 52 -15.30 -0.53 22.69
C ALA A 52 -15.78 -0.58 24.14
N VAL A 53 -17.07 -0.84 24.31
CA VAL A 53 -17.69 -1.18 25.59
C VAL A 53 -18.34 -2.56 25.46
N ILE A 54 -17.79 -3.53 26.15
CA ILE A 54 -18.32 -4.90 26.20
C ILE A 54 -19.21 -4.99 27.44
N SER A 55 -20.49 -5.28 27.25
CA SER A 55 -21.46 -5.56 28.32
C SER A 55 -21.67 -7.06 28.41
N VAL A 56 -21.40 -7.64 29.57
CA VAL A 56 -21.60 -9.09 29.82
C VAL A 56 -22.83 -9.25 30.68
N VAL A 57 -23.77 -10.05 30.19
CA VAL A 57 -25.03 -10.34 30.88
C VAL A 57 -25.27 -11.85 30.92
N ASP A 58 -26.06 -12.33 31.89
CA ASP A 58 -26.57 -13.68 31.88
C ASP A 58 -27.75 -13.86 30.88
N LYS A 59 -28.31 -15.07 30.81
CA LYS A 59 -29.46 -15.39 29.94
C LYS A 59 -30.74 -14.59 30.26
N ASP A 60 -30.85 -14.04 31.48
CA ASP A 60 -31.99 -13.24 31.92
C ASP A 60 -31.73 -11.73 31.75
N GLY A 61 -30.57 -11.35 31.18
CA GLY A 61 -30.15 -9.99 30.92
C GLY A 61 -29.56 -9.27 32.15
N VAL A 62 -29.24 -9.99 33.22
CA VAL A 62 -28.66 -9.44 34.42
C VAL A 62 -27.15 -9.19 34.20
N PRO A 63 -26.63 -7.99 34.49
CA PRO A 63 -25.20 -7.68 34.36
C PRO A 63 -24.31 -8.57 35.24
N LEU A 64 -23.22 -9.07 34.67
CA LEU A 64 -22.24 -9.90 35.37
C LEU A 64 -20.98 -9.06 35.70
N SER A 65 -20.77 -8.74 36.98
CA SER A 65 -19.59 -8.02 37.47
C SER A 65 -18.44 -8.97 37.81
N GLU A 66 -17.21 -8.40 37.87
CA GLU A 66 -15.97 -9.12 38.23
C GLU A 66 -15.62 -10.29 37.25
N VAL A 67 -16.21 -10.31 36.06
CA VAL A 67 -15.92 -11.28 35.00
C VAL A 67 -14.67 -10.88 34.28
N THR A 68 -13.74 -11.81 34.08
CA THR A 68 -12.49 -11.53 33.35
C THR A 68 -12.75 -11.54 31.84
N ILE A 69 -12.37 -10.45 31.19
CA ILE A 69 -12.45 -10.26 29.72
C ILE A 69 -11.05 -10.15 29.17
N THR A 70 -10.77 -10.89 28.11
CA THR A 70 -9.58 -10.69 27.26
C THR A 70 -10.04 -10.38 25.84
N ALA A 71 -9.68 -9.23 25.33
CA ALA A 71 -9.90 -8.83 23.94
C ALA A 71 -8.59 -9.02 23.16
N VAL A 72 -8.65 -9.77 22.06
CA VAL A 72 -7.49 -10.07 21.19
C VAL A 72 -7.87 -9.73 19.76
N GLN A 73 -7.19 -8.75 19.18
CA GLN A 73 -7.39 -8.39 17.77
C GLN A 73 -6.99 -9.55 16.85
N GLN A 74 -7.81 -9.82 15.84
CA GLN A 74 -7.61 -10.90 14.88
C GLN A 74 -7.24 -10.38 13.48
N THR A 75 -7.81 -9.25 13.09
CA THR A 75 -7.57 -8.63 11.77
C THR A 75 -7.46 -7.12 11.90
N HIS A 76 -6.86 -6.48 10.89
CA HIS A 76 -6.92 -5.03 10.68
C HIS A 76 -8.00 -4.66 9.69
N ASN A 77 -8.69 -3.52 9.89
CA ASN A 77 -9.49 -2.90 8.84
C ASN A 77 -8.61 -2.21 7.78
N PHE A 78 -7.44 -1.73 8.18
CA PHE A 78 -6.48 -1.11 7.28
C PHE A 78 -5.79 -2.17 6.40
N LEU A 79 -5.57 -1.84 5.12
CA LEU A 79 -5.03 -2.78 4.14
C LEU A 79 -3.50 -2.63 4.02
N PHE A 80 -2.78 -3.66 4.46
CA PHE A 80 -1.35 -3.80 4.27
C PHE A 80 -1.08 -4.87 3.23
N GLY A 81 -0.33 -4.58 2.17
CA GLY A 81 -0.19 -5.52 1.08
C GLY A 81 1.11 -5.49 0.32
N ALA A 82 1.21 -6.44 -0.63
CA ALA A 82 2.21 -6.45 -1.69
C ALA A 82 1.62 -6.99 -3.00
N ASN A 83 2.39 -6.95 -4.11
CA ASN A 83 1.96 -7.63 -5.31
C ASN A 83 2.16 -9.16 -5.21
N LEU A 84 1.31 -9.92 -5.92
CA LEU A 84 1.39 -11.38 -6.03
C LEU A 84 1.98 -11.84 -7.36
N PHE A 85 2.83 -11.05 -7.98
CA PHE A 85 3.28 -11.28 -9.36
C PHE A 85 4.09 -12.56 -9.56
N VAL A 86 4.68 -13.12 -8.52
CA VAL A 86 5.49 -14.35 -8.61
C VAL A 86 4.93 -15.51 -7.79
N LEU A 87 3.68 -15.43 -7.34
CA LEU A 87 3.04 -16.50 -6.58
C LEU A 87 3.08 -17.81 -7.39
N GLY A 88 3.62 -18.88 -6.78
CA GLY A 88 3.72 -20.19 -7.41
C GLY A 88 4.72 -20.28 -8.58
N GLN A 89 5.55 -19.24 -8.80
CA GLN A 89 6.47 -19.19 -9.95
C GLN A 89 7.96 -19.24 -9.55
N LEU A 90 8.28 -19.37 -8.27
CA LEU A 90 9.67 -19.51 -7.85
C LEU A 90 10.22 -20.91 -8.15
N ALA A 91 11.56 -21.02 -8.18
CA ALA A 91 12.27 -22.17 -8.73
C ALA A 91 11.95 -23.51 -8.04
N THR A 92 11.57 -23.50 -6.77
CA THR A 92 11.28 -24.73 -6.02
C THR A 92 10.00 -24.61 -5.21
N PRO A 93 9.33 -25.73 -4.88
CA PRO A 93 8.16 -25.73 -3.99
C PRO A 93 8.46 -25.09 -2.62
N GLU A 94 9.65 -25.29 -2.08
CA GLU A 94 10.06 -24.73 -0.78
C GLU A 94 10.16 -23.20 -0.83
N LEU A 95 10.68 -22.63 -1.93
CA LEU A 95 10.71 -21.18 -2.11
C LEU A 95 9.30 -20.62 -2.27
N ASN A 96 8.42 -21.29 -3.02
CA ASN A 96 7.03 -20.86 -3.14
C ASN A 96 6.33 -20.88 -1.78
N GLN A 97 6.52 -21.92 -0.95
CA GLN A 97 5.94 -21.98 0.40
C GLN A 97 6.50 -20.87 1.31
N ARG A 98 7.80 -20.57 1.24
CA ARG A 98 8.39 -19.44 1.98
C ARG A 98 7.82 -18.09 1.53
N TYR A 99 7.58 -17.93 0.22
CA TYR A 99 6.94 -16.72 -0.31
C TYR A 99 5.54 -16.54 0.25
N GLU A 100 4.72 -17.59 0.23
CA GLU A 100 3.38 -17.57 0.78
C GLU A 100 3.38 -17.26 2.28
N ASN A 101 4.24 -17.90 3.07
CA ASN A 101 4.37 -17.64 4.49
C ASN A 101 4.80 -16.19 4.76
N ALA A 102 5.87 -15.70 4.10
CA ALA A 102 6.35 -14.34 4.28
C ALA A 102 5.32 -13.28 3.87
N PHE A 103 4.42 -13.60 2.94
CA PHE A 103 3.30 -12.74 2.56
C PHE A 103 2.21 -12.73 3.64
N THR A 104 1.74 -13.91 4.03
CA THR A 104 0.62 -14.05 4.97
C THR A 104 0.96 -13.68 6.41
N ASP A 105 2.25 -13.69 6.76
CA ASP A 105 2.71 -13.25 8.08
C ASP A 105 2.51 -11.74 8.33
N ILE A 106 2.46 -10.92 7.27
CA ILE A 106 2.35 -9.45 7.41
C ILE A 106 1.10 -8.90 6.72
N PHE A 107 0.68 -9.46 5.56
CA PHE A 107 -0.25 -8.80 4.65
C PHE A 107 -1.65 -9.40 4.65
N ASN A 108 -2.64 -8.50 4.52
CA ASN A 108 -4.06 -8.81 4.33
C ASN A 108 -4.61 -8.29 2.99
N PHE A 109 -3.73 -7.77 2.11
CA PHE A 109 -4.08 -7.12 0.86
C PHE A 109 -3.11 -7.51 -0.26
N ALA A 110 -3.58 -7.64 -1.50
CA ALA A 110 -2.74 -8.04 -2.62
C ALA A 110 -3.07 -7.31 -3.92
N SER A 111 -2.05 -6.83 -4.64
CA SER A 111 -2.19 -6.32 -6.01
C SER A 111 -2.01 -7.47 -7.02
N LEU A 112 -3.03 -7.70 -7.86
CA LEU A 112 -3.04 -8.74 -8.88
C LEU A 112 -2.76 -8.15 -10.25
N PRO A 113 -1.88 -8.80 -11.09
CA PRO A 113 -1.49 -8.25 -12.37
C PRO A 113 -2.56 -8.48 -13.45
N PHE A 114 -3.06 -7.40 -14.00
CA PHE A 114 -3.97 -7.40 -15.16
C PHE A 114 -3.35 -6.65 -16.36
N TYR A 115 -2.02 -6.70 -16.53
CA TYR A 115 -1.34 -6.10 -17.68
C TYR A 115 -1.82 -6.73 -18.99
N TRP A 116 -2.25 -5.89 -19.94
CA TRP A 116 -2.95 -6.38 -21.11
C TRP A 116 -2.08 -7.26 -22.02
N ALA A 117 -0.82 -6.87 -22.23
CA ALA A 117 0.12 -7.68 -23.03
C ALA A 117 0.27 -9.11 -22.53
N ASP A 118 0.25 -9.29 -21.20
CA ASP A 118 0.45 -10.58 -20.56
C ASP A 118 -0.87 -11.35 -20.35
N LEU A 119 -1.98 -10.62 -20.24
CA LEU A 119 -3.30 -11.21 -20.05
C LEU A 119 -3.92 -11.71 -21.38
N GLU A 120 -3.64 -11.01 -22.49
CA GLU A 120 -4.12 -11.33 -23.82
C GLU A 120 -2.99 -11.17 -24.85
N PRO A 121 -1.92 -11.98 -24.77
CA PRO A 121 -0.78 -11.88 -25.70
C PRO A 121 -1.17 -12.18 -27.14
N VAL A 122 -2.19 -13.00 -27.35
CA VAL A 122 -2.80 -13.29 -28.66
C VAL A 122 -4.26 -12.85 -28.59
N ARG A 123 -4.68 -12.06 -29.58
CA ARG A 123 -6.03 -11.49 -29.64
C ARG A 123 -7.12 -12.57 -29.49
N GLY A 124 -8.01 -12.38 -28.52
CA GLY A 124 -9.10 -13.33 -28.22
C GLY A 124 -8.69 -14.53 -27.39
N GLN A 125 -7.42 -14.63 -26.94
CA GLN A 125 -6.93 -15.70 -26.08
C GLN A 125 -6.58 -15.16 -24.70
N LEU A 126 -7.60 -15.05 -23.83
CA LEU A 126 -7.46 -14.54 -22.47
C LEU A 126 -6.80 -15.59 -21.55
N ARG A 127 -5.79 -15.16 -20.80
CA ARG A 127 -5.04 -15.99 -19.84
C ARG A 127 -5.64 -15.89 -18.43
N PHE A 128 -6.92 -16.11 -18.29
CA PHE A 128 -7.61 -16.06 -16.98
C PHE A 128 -7.39 -17.33 -16.16
N GLU A 129 -7.46 -18.48 -16.82
CA GLU A 129 -7.53 -19.81 -16.20
C GLU A 129 -6.17 -20.37 -15.80
N LYS A 130 -6.17 -21.28 -14.82
CA LYS A 130 -4.99 -21.94 -14.27
C LYS A 130 -4.09 -22.59 -15.32
N GLU A 131 -4.70 -23.15 -16.36
CA GLU A 131 -4.06 -23.88 -17.45
C GLU A 131 -3.46 -22.95 -18.53
N ALA A 132 -3.60 -21.63 -18.37
CA ALA A 132 -3.05 -20.66 -19.30
C ALA A 132 -1.52 -20.78 -19.40
N PRO A 133 -0.92 -20.49 -20.58
CA PRO A 133 0.52 -20.56 -20.77
C PRO A 133 1.29 -19.77 -19.71
N PHE A 134 2.41 -20.33 -19.25
CA PHE A 134 3.27 -19.67 -18.27
C PHE A 134 3.87 -18.38 -18.82
N ILE A 135 3.74 -17.29 -18.07
CA ILE A 135 4.49 -16.05 -18.26
C ILE A 135 5.06 -15.67 -16.88
N TRP A 136 6.37 -15.46 -16.80
CA TRP A 136 7.05 -15.04 -15.58
C TRP A 136 6.47 -13.73 -15.05
N ARG A 137 6.25 -13.66 -13.73
CA ARG A 137 5.61 -12.54 -13.01
C ARG A 137 4.14 -12.30 -13.43
N ARG A 138 3.51 -13.23 -14.13
CA ARG A 138 2.12 -13.10 -14.56
C ARG A 138 1.35 -14.40 -14.36
N PRO A 139 1.22 -14.87 -13.11
CA PRO A 139 0.33 -15.98 -12.82
C PRO A 139 -1.08 -15.65 -13.31
N PRO A 140 -1.85 -16.64 -13.78
CA PRO A 140 -3.24 -16.42 -14.17
C PRO A 140 -4.08 -15.84 -13.02
N PRO A 141 -4.96 -14.85 -13.27
CA PRO A 141 -5.75 -14.21 -12.23
C PRO A 141 -6.62 -15.17 -11.40
N ASP A 142 -7.14 -16.24 -11.99
CA ASP A 142 -7.94 -17.26 -11.28
C ASP A 142 -7.13 -17.92 -10.16
N VAL A 143 -5.85 -18.22 -10.40
CA VAL A 143 -4.94 -18.81 -9.41
C VAL A 143 -4.72 -17.85 -8.25
N LEU A 144 -4.46 -16.59 -8.56
CA LEU A 144 -4.22 -15.54 -7.57
C LEU A 144 -5.46 -15.28 -6.72
N LEU A 145 -6.62 -15.16 -7.37
CA LEU A 145 -7.89 -14.93 -6.67
C LEU A 145 -8.27 -16.10 -5.77
N ALA A 146 -8.08 -17.34 -6.24
CA ALA A 146 -8.33 -18.53 -5.42
C ALA A 146 -7.43 -18.57 -4.18
N TRP A 147 -6.14 -18.22 -4.34
CA TRP A 147 -5.20 -18.13 -3.23
C TRP A 147 -5.60 -17.02 -2.23
N CYS A 148 -5.96 -15.83 -2.73
CA CYS A 148 -6.45 -14.74 -1.88
C CYS A 148 -7.65 -15.16 -1.03
N LYS A 149 -8.63 -15.87 -1.64
CA LYS A 149 -9.82 -16.38 -0.92
C LYS A 149 -9.47 -17.37 0.20
N VAL A 150 -8.53 -18.29 -0.05
CA VAL A 150 -8.08 -19.28 0.95
C VAL A 150 -7.39 -18.61 2.15
N HIS A 151 -6.63 -17.55 1.88
CA HIS A 151 -5.83 -16.87 2.91
C HIS A 151 -6.49 -15.61 3.49
N ASN A 152 -7.76 -15.32 3.15
CA ASN A 152 -8.47 -14.09 3.55
C ASN A 152 -7.73 -12.79 3.18
N ILE A 153 -7.08 -12.79 2.02
CA ILE A 153 -6.38 -11.62 1.47
C ILE A 153 -7.35 -10.85 0.57
N THR A 154 -7.47 -9.55 0.78
CA THR A 154 -8.29 -8.67 -0.06
C THR A 154 -7.57 -8.41 -1.39
N PRO A 155 -8.13 -8.77 -2.56
CA PRO A 155 -7.49 -8.54 -3.86
C PRO A 155 -7.79 -7.15 -4.42
N LYS A 156 -6.79 -6.55 -5.11
CA LYS A 156 -6.92 -5.37 -5.97
C LYS A 156 -6.48 -5.72 -7.39
N GLY A 157 -7.26 -5.37 -8.40
CA GLY A 157 -6.89 -5.51 -9.81
C GLY A 157 -6.07 -4.33 -10.33
N HIS A 158 -4.94 -4.59 -11.00
CA HIS A 158 -4.02 -3.56 -11.49
C HIS A 158 -3.46 -3.89 -12.88
N PRO A 159 -3.59 -3.01 -13.88
CA PRO A 159 -4.61 -1.99 -14.07
C PRO A 159 -5.64 -2.38 -15.17
N LEU A 160 -6.76 -1.69 -15.27
CA LEU A 160 -7.70 -1.86 -16.39
C LEU A 160 -7.19 -1.15 -17.65
N LEU A 161 -6.72 0.11 -17.52
CA LEU A 161 -6.14 0.89 -18.61
C LEU A 161 -4.79 1.47 -18.21
N TRP A 162 -3.78 1.20 -19.01
CA TRP A 162 -2.45 1.82 -18.92
C TRP A 162 -1.88 2.01 -20.32
N HIS A 163 -1.21 3.12 -20.55
CA HIS A 163 -0.58 3.44 -21.83
C HIS A 163 0.65 2.58 -22.16
N SER A 164 1.13 1.79 -21.18
CA SER A 164 2.29 0.89 -21.30
C SER A 164 1.86 -0.58 -21.20
N ILE A 165 2.75 -1.50 -21.51
CA ILE A 165 2.57 -2.97 -21.46
C ILE A 165 1.26 -3.41 -22.16
N ASN A 166 1.05 -2.91 -23.38
CA ASN A 166 -0.03 -3.30 -24.27
C ASN A 166 0.44 -4.39 -25.24
N PRO A 167 -0.44 -5.30 -25.69
CA PRO A 167 -0.07 -6.32 -26.68
C PRO A 167 0.20 -5.71 -28.06
N ASP A 168 1.07 -6.34 -28.84
CA ASP A 168 1.48 -5.85 -30.16
C ASP A 168 0.33 -5.73 -31.16
N TRP A 169 -0.76 -6.47 -30.96
CA TRP A 169 -1.93 -6.50 -31.84
C TRP A 169 -2.95 -5.38 -31.56
N ILE A 170 -2.75 -4.49 -30.54
CA ILE A 170 -3.74 -3.44 -30.26
C ILE A 170 -3.90 -2.48 -31.45
N PRO A 171 -5.12 -1.95 -31.65
CA PRO A 171 -5.33 -0.93 -32.68
C PRO A 171 -4.52 0.35 -32.41
N THR A 172 -4.04 0.96 -33.50
CA THR A 172 -3.33 2.25 -33.46
C THR A 172 -4.25 3.45 -33.67
N GLU A 173 -5.51 3.21 -34.09
CA GLU A 173 -6.53 4.23 -34.27
C GLU A 173 -7.33 4.38 -32.97
N ALA A 174 -7.56 5.63 -32.53
CA ALA A 174 -8.17 5.94 -31.23
C ALA A 174 -9.52 5.26 -31.00
N GLU A 175 -10.45 5.34 -31.96
CA GLU A 175 -11.79 4.75 -31.82
C GLU A 175 -11.75 3.22 -31.80
N ALA A 176 -10.90 2.62 -32.61
CA ALA A 176 -10.70 1.17 -32.58
C ALA A 176 -10.08 0.71 -31.27
N LEU A 177 -9.15 1.50 -30.71
CA LEU A 177 -8.53 1.21 -29.40
C LEU A 177 -9.52 1.40 -28.26
N ARG A 178 -10.38 2.44 -28.27
CA ARG A 178 -11.48 2.59 -27.32
C ARG A 178 -12.44 1.39 -27.35
N SER A 179 -12.78 0.91 -28.53
CA SER A 179 -13.62 -0.29 -28.70
C SER A 179 -12.96 -1.54 -28.12
N ALA A 180 -11.66 -1.71 -28.31
CA ALA A 180 -10.90 -2.83 -27.77
C ALA A 180 -10.81 -2.77 -26.24
N TYR A 181 -10.59 -1.59 -25.63
CA TYR A 181 -10.64 -1.39 -24.19
C TYR A 181 -12.04 -1.63 -23.62
N THR A 182 -13.10 -1.18 -24.28
CA THR A 182 -14.48 -1.42 -23.84
C THR A 182 -14.72 -2.93 -23.69
N LYS A 183 -14.35 -3.72 -24.72
CA LYS A 183 -14.43 -5.20 -24.68
C LYS A 183 -13.61 -5.78 -23.52
N ARG A 184 -12.37 -5.30 -23.31
CA ARG A 184 -11.52 -5.72 -22.22
C ARG A 184 -12.17 -5.46 -20.85
N PHE A 185 -12.76 -4.27 -20.65
CA PHE A 185 -13.45 -3.92 -19.40
C PHE A 185 -14.65 -4.85 -19.14
N GLU A 186 -15.43 -5.15 -20.18
CA GLU A 186 -16.56 -6.08 -20.11
C GLU A 186 -16.11 -7.49 -19.72
N GLU A 187 -15.09 -8.03 -20.38
CA GLU A 187 -14.56 -9.38 -20.10
C GLU A 187 -14.00 -9.51 -18.68
N ILE A 188 -13.25 -8.51 -18.20
CA ILE A 188 -12.70 -8.48 -16.84
C ILE A 188 -13.83 -8.33 -15.81
N ALA A 189 -14.74 -7.39 -16.02
CA ALA A 189 -15.85 -7.16 -15.10
C ALA A 189 -16.79 -8.36 -15.02
N GLN A 190 -17.09 -9.02 -16.14
CA GLN A 190 -17.91 -10.22 -16.17
C GLN A 190 -17.32 -11.35 -15.33
N ARG A 191 -15.97 -11.53 -15.37
CA ARG A 191 -15.32 -12.63 -14.65
C ARG A 191 -14.99 -12.31 -13.21
N TYR A 192 -14.53 -11.08 -12.91
CA TYR A 192 -13.92 -10.72 -11.63
C TYR A 192 -14.64 -9.61 -10.88
N GLY A 193 -15.63 -8.97 -11.48
CA GLY A 193 -16.26 -7.78 -10.90
C GLY A 193 -16.98 -8.00 -9.57
N GLN A 194 -17.38 -9.24 -9.26
CA GLN A 194 -18.01 -9.59 -7.98
C GLN A 194 -16.99 -9.99 -6.90
N ASP A 195 -15.80 -10.41 -7.31
CA ASP A 195 -14.78 -10.97 -6.42
C ASP A 195 -13.65 -9.99 -6.09
N ILE A 196 -13.34 -9.07 -7.01
CA ILE A 196 -12.31 -8.04 -6.84
C ILE A 196 -13.00 -6.69 -6.75
N LEU A 197 -13.02 -6.11 -5.54
CA LEU A 197 -13.78 -4.90 -5.25
C LEU A 197 -12.93 -3.62 -5.22
N ILE A 198 -11.68 -3.67 -5.66
CA ILE A 198 -10.78 -2.51 -5.76
C ILE A 198 -10.03 -2.61 -7.10
N TRP A 199 -10.10 -1.57 -7.93
CA TRP A 199 -9.47 -1.55 -9.25
C TRP A 199 -8.79 -0.23 -9.58
N ASP A 200 -7.57 -0.30 -10.10
CA ASP A 200 -6.96 0.82 -10.80
C ASP A 200 -7.55 0.89 -12.21
N VAL A 201 -8.47 1.84 -12.44
CA VAL A 201 -9.12 2.04 -13.73
C VAL A 201 -8.15 2.63 -14.73
N VAL A 202 -7.46 3.69 -14.33
CA VAL A 202 -6.42 4.35 -15.13
C VAL A 202 -5.15 4.48 -14.32
N ASN A 203 -4.04 4.03 -14.92
CA ASN A 203 -2.71 4.11 -14.35
C ASN A 203 -1.84 5.10 -15.14
N GLU A 204 -1.15 6.03 -14.42
CA GLU A 204 -0.09 6.89 -14.93
C GLU A 204 -0.51 7.80 -16.11
N SER A 205 -1.66 8.45 -15.97
CA SER A 205 -2.20 9.29 -17.03
C SER A 205 -1.37 10.56 -17.31
N LEU A 206 -0.77 11.15 -16.28
CA LEU A 206 0.00 12.40 -16.41
C LEU A 206 1.37 12.22 -17.06
N VAL A 207 1.85 10.99 -17.15
CA VAL A 207 3.10 10.64 -17.85
C VAL A 207 2.84 9.83 -19.13
N CYS A 208 1.60 9.84 -19.59
CA CYS A 208 1.18 9.15 -20.82
C CYS A 208 1.99 9.60 -22.02
N SER A 209 2.47 8.65 -22.80
CA SER A 209 3.20 8.93 -24.02
C SER A 209 2.33 9.66 -25.06
N LYS A 210 2.84 10.76 -25.63
CA LYS A 210 2.18 11.48 -26.76
C LYS A 210 1.99 10.61 -28.00
N LYS A 211 2.65 9.46 -28.10
CA LYS A 211 2.49 8.49 -29.18
C LYS A 211 1.36 7.48 -28.92
N TYR A 212 0.81 7.46 -27.70
CA TYR A 212 -0.29 6.57 -27.39
C TYR A 212 -1.57 7.02 -28.09
N ALA A 213 -2.26 6.11 -28.75
CA ALA A 213 -3.39 6.46 -29.61
C ALA A 213 -4.56 7.16 -28.89
N LEU A 214 -4.70 6.97 -27.59
CA LEU A 214 -5.71 7.67 -26.76
C LEU A 214 -5.21 8.98 -26.16
N TYR A 215 -3.92 9.35 -26.37
CA TYR A 215 -3.40 10.59 -25.82
C TYR A 215 -4.08 11.83 -26.44
N SER A 216 -4.49 12.75 -25.63
CA SER A 216 -4.80 14.14 -25.97
C SER A 216 -4.24 15.05 -24.89
N GLU A 217 -4.04 16.34 -25.17
CA GLU A 217 -3.59 17.30 -24.14
C GLU A 217 -4.63 17.44 -22.99
N ALA A 218 -5.89 17.13 -23.25
CA ALA A 218 -6.97 17.15 -22.27
C ALA A 218 -7.06 15.82 -21.48
N LEU A 219 -6.31 14.75 -21.86
CA LEU A 219 -6.40 13.41 -21.29
C LEU A 219 -7.85 12.88 -21.20
N ASP A 220 -8.66 13.16 -22.22
CA ASP A 220 -10.11 12.83 -22.30
C ASP A 220 -10.40 11.33 -22.21
N TYR A 221 -9.41 10.48 -22.43
CA TYR A 221 -9.53 9.04 -22.23
C TYR A 221 -9.69 8.66 -20.74
N VAL A 222 -9.27 9.52 -19.81
CA VAL A 222 -9.37 9.24 -18.37
C VAL A 222 -10.84 9.24 -17.92
N PRO A 223 -11.62 10.35 -18.06
CA PRO A 223 -13.03 10.32 -17.71
C PRO A 223 -13.81 9.27 -18.52
N TRP A 224 -13.49 9.09 -19.81
CA TRP A 224 -14.11 8.07 -20.63
C TRP A 224 -13.92 6.65 -20.06
N ALA A 225 -12.72 6.31 -19.57
CA ALA A 225 -12.47 5.00 -18.98
C ALA A 225 -13.33 4.76 -17.72
N PHE A 226 -13.45 5.75 -16.84
CA PHE A 226 -14.31 5.67 -15.67
C PHE A 226 -15.80 5.57 -16.02
N GLU A 227 -16.28 6.34 -16.99
CA GLU A 227 -17.66 6.29 -17.48
C GLU A 227 -18.00 4.91 -18.07
N LYS A 228 -17.04 4.28 -18.78
CA LYS A 228 -17.23 2.96 -19.38
C LYS A 228 -17.16 1.83 -18.34
N THR A 229 -16.31 1.95 -17.33
CA THR A 229 -16.14 0.91 -16.32
C THR A 229 -17.20 0.94 -15.24
N ARG A 230 -17.64 2.13 -14.78
CA ARG A 230 -18.58 2.24 -13.64
C ARG A 230 -19.85 1.38 -13.77
N PRO A 231 -20.57 1.33 -14.92
CA PRO A 231 -21.77 0.52 -15.04
C PRO A 231 -21.51 -0.99 -15.09
N LEU A 232 -20.26 -1.42 -15.34
CA LEU A 232 -19.90 -2.84 -15.44
C LEU A 232 -19.60 -3.49 -14.08
N PHE A 233 -19.22 -2.69 -13.09
CA PHE A 233 -18.83 -3.17 -11.78
C PHE A 233 -19.93 -2.91 -10.73
N PRO A 234 -20.02 -3.71 -9.65
CA PRO A 234 -20.91 -3.46 -8.52
C PRO A 234 -20.73 -2.06 -7.93
N LYS A 235 -21.77 -1.48 -7.35
CA LYS A 235 -21.68 -0.18 -6.65
C LYS A 235 -20.70 -0.19 -5.46
N SER A 236 -20.45 -1.36 -4.89
CA SER A 236 -19.48 -1.56 -3.80
C SER A 236 -18.03 -1.60 -4.28
N THR A 237 -17.80 -1.66 -5.59
CA THR A 237 -16.44 -1.71 -6.15
C THR A 237 -15.85 -0.31 -6.18
N LEU A 238 -14.66 -0.16 -5.61
CA LEU A 238 -13.83 1.04 -5.61
C LEU A 238 -13.08 1.15 -6.95
N LEU A 239 -13.41 2.15 -7.74
CA LEU A 239 -12.75 2.48 -9.00
C LEU A 239 -11.77 3.63 -8.77
N MET A 240 -10.46 3.34 -8.93
CA MET A 240 -9.37 4.24 -8.54
C MET A 240 -8.64 4.81 -9.75
N ILE A 241 -8.11 6.02 -9.59
CA ILE A 241 -7.04 6.57 -10.42
C ILE A 241 -5.72 6.39 -9.69
N ASN A 242 -4.63 6.04 -10.40
CA ASN A 242 -3.30 5.79 -9.81
C ASN A 242 -2.22 6.56 -10.56
N GLU A 243 -1.28 7.19 -9.84
CA GLU A 243 -0.26 8.04 -10.43
C GLU A 243 1.14 7.84 -9.87
N VAL A 244 2.14 8.17 -10.70
CA VAL A 244 3.57 8.01 -10.42
C VAL A 244 4.07 8.97 -9.34
N THR A 245 5.14 8.55 -8.66
CA THR A 245 5.81 9.28 -7.59
C THR A 245 6.17 10.73 -7.95
N GLN A 246 6.64 10.97 -9.16
CA GLN A 246 7.21 12.26 -9.59
C GLN A 246 6.17 13.39 -9.67
N VAL A 247 4.90 13.06 -9.84
CA VAL A 247 3.84 14.07 -9.97
C VAL A 247 2.89 14.08 -8.77
N SER A 248 2.72 12.95 -8.08
CA SER A 248 1.73 12.79 -7.02
C SER A 248 2.13 13.44 -5.69
N HIS A 249 3.42 13.61 -5.42
CA HIS A 249 3.95 14.13 -4.14
C HIS A 249 4.45 15.58 -4.20
N LYS A 250 4.33 16.24 -5.34
CA LYS A 250 4.71 17.67 -5.46
C LYS A 250 3.93 18.51 -4.46
N PRO A 251 4.52 19.62 -3.95
CA PRO A 251 3.81 20.58 -3.10
C PRO A 251 2.44 20.96 -3.68
N VAL A 252 1.45 21.17 -2.84
CA VAL A 252 0.04 21.39 -3.23
C VAL A 252 -0.13 22.41 -4.35
N ALA A 253 0.61 23.52 -4.31
CA ALA A 253 0.53 24.56 -5.34
C ALA A 253 0.97 24.10 -6.74
N GLU A 254 1.87 23.11 -6.82
CA GLU A 254 2.47 22.57 -8.04
C GLU A 254 1.91 21.20 -8.42
N ASN A 255 1.06 20.62 -7.57
CA ASN A 255 0.60 19.23 -7.69
C ASN A 255 -0.38 19.08 -8.85
N GLN A 256 0.11 18.57 -9.97
CA GLN A 256 -0.71 18.34 -11.16
C GLN A 256 -1.72 17.21 -10.97
N TYR A 257 -1.39 16.21 -10.16
CA TYR A 257 -2.29 15.10 -9.87
C TYR A 257 -3.49 15.56 -9.05
N LEU A 258 -3.28 16.40 -8.05
CA LEU A 258 -4.37 17.01 -7.29
C LEU A 258 -5.31 17.80 -8.20
N LYS A 259 -4.76 18.68 -9.06
CA LYS A 259 -5.53 19.47 -10.03
C LYS A 259 -6.32 18.60 -10.99
N GLN A 260 -5.74 17.50 -11.48
CA GLN A 260 -6.41 16.54 -12.35
C GLN A 260 -7.59 15.90 -11.64
N VAL A 261 -7.39 15.35 -10.43
CA VAL A 261 -8.45 14.68 -9.67
C VAL A 261 -9.58 15.66 -9.32
N GLU A 262 -9.27 16.87 -8.88
CA GLU A 262 -10.27 17.93 -8.62
C GLU A 262 -11.10 18.27 -9.87
N THR A 263 -10.43 18.40 -11.02
CA THR A 263 -11.11 18.69 -12.29
C THR A 263 -12.04 17.56 -12.71
N LEU A 264 -11.57 16.31 -12.61
CA LEU A 264 -12.35 15.13 -12.95
C LEU A 264 -13.58 14.97 -12.04
N LEU A 265 -13.40 15.15 -10.73
CA LEU A 265 -14.50 15.09 -9.77
C LEU A 265 -15.53 16.21 -9.99
N ALA A 266 -15.06 17.43 -10.27
CA ALA A 266 -15.95 18.57 -10.59
C ALA A 266 -16.75 18.33 -11.89
N ALA A 267 -16.20 17.58 -12.84
CA ALA A 267 -16.88 17.14 -14.07
C ALA A 267 -17.83 15.94 -13.86
N GLY A 268 -17.88 15.37 -12.66
CA GLY A 268 -18.74 14.22 -12.33
C GLY A 268 -18.14 12.86 -12.72
N THR A 269 -16.84 12.78 -12.99
CA THR A 269 -16.16 11.50 -13.24
C THR A 269 -16.26 10.61 -12.00
N PRO A 270 -16.72 9.35 -12.11
CA PRO A 270 -16.98 8.48 -10.97
C PRO A 270 -15.69 7.86 -10.41
N ILE A 271 -14.78 8.71 -9.92
CA ILE A 271 -13.58 8.30 -9.18
C ILE A 271 -14.00 8.04 -7.74
N GLU A 272 -13.65 6.88 -7.22
CA GLU A 272 -14.02 6.42 -5.87
C GLU A 272 -12.83 6.16 -4.96
N GLY A 273 -11.59 6.24 -5.49
CA GLY A 273 -10.36 6.13 -4.72
C GLY A 273 -9.18 6.73 -5.46
N ILE A 274 -8.14 7.09 -4.71
CA ILE A 274 -6.96 7.79 -5.22
C ILE A 274 -5.71 7.00 -4.82
N GLY A 275 -4.92 6.59 -5.81
CA GLY A 275 -3.69 5.82 -5.64
C GLY A 275 -2.44 6.67 -5.86
N PHE A 276 -1.41 6.38 -5.09
CA PHE A 276 -0.10 7.02 -5.15
C PHE A 276 0.99 5.97 -5.21
N GLN A 277 1.85 6.02 -6.23
CA GLN A 277 3.08 5.23 -6.23
C GLN A 277 4.17 5.94 -5.42
N PHE A 278 5.11 5.15 -4.86
CA PHE A 278 6.25 5.66 -4.13
C PHE A 278 7.51 4.85 -4.47
N HIS A 279 8.03 5.07 -5.68
CA HIS A 279 9.13 4.30 -6.24
C HIS A 279 10.45 5.07 -6.28
N PHE A 280 11.49 4.44 -5.74
CA PHE A 280 12.88 4.76 -5.98
C PHE A 280 13.60 3.49 -6.46
N PHE A 281 13.96 3.44 -7.75
CA PHE A 281 14.64 2.28 -8.35
C PHE A 281 16.17 2.39 -8.35
N SER A 282 16.72 3.44 -7.77
CA SER A 282 18.14 3.69 -7.66
C SER A 282 18.49 4.19 -6.26
N ARG A 283 19.49 3.57 -5.63
CA ARG A 283 20.02 4.02 -4.35
C ARG A 283 20.51 5.49 -4.40
N ASP A 284 21.24 5.83 -5.46
CA ASP A 284 21.79 7.17 -5.60
C ASP A 284 20.68 8.23 -5.67
N ASN A 285 19.61 7.95 -6.40
CA ASN A 285 18.44 8.82 -6.45
C ASN A 285 17.71 8.86 -5.10
N PHE A 286 17.57 7.73 -4.42
CA PHE A 286 16.94 7.67 -3.11
C PHE A 286 17.73 8.52 -2.09
N HIS A 287 19.04 8.32 -1.98
CA HIS A 287 19.90 9.08 -1.07
C HIS A 287 19.99 10.57 -1.44
N LYS A 288 19.96 10.89 -2.74
CA LYS A 288 20.03 12.27 -3.21
C LYS A 288 18.75 13.06 -2.94
N TYR A 289 17.60 12.44 -3.14
CA TYR A 289 16.32 13.17 -3.09
C TYR A 289 15.58 12.97 -1.78
N PHE A 290 15.50 11.76 -1.24
CA PHE A 290 14.59 11.46 -0.16
C PHE A 290 14.83 12.28 1.12
N PRO A 291 16.05 12.42 1.66
CA PRO A 291 16.26 13.28 2.82
C PRO A 291 16.34 14.77 2.49
N HIS A 292 16.61 15.17 1.24
CA HIS A 292 16.97 16.55 0.90
C HIS A 292 15.93 17.31 0.07
N ASP A 293 15.17 16.61 -0.78
CA ASP A 293 14.13 17.25 -1.61
C ASP A 293 12.88 17.53 -0.76
N PRO A 294 12.44 18.80 -0.68
CA PRO A 294 11.23 19.17 0.03
C PRO A 294 9.98 18.34 -0.33
N THR A 295 9.94 17.80 -1.55
CA THR A 295 8.86 16.93 -2.03
C THR A 295 8.66 15.71 -1.12
N PHE A 296 9.74 15.14 -0.56
CA PHE A 296 9.70 13.90 0.21
C PHE A 296 9.87 14.12 1.73
N GLN A 297 9.95 15.37 2.16
CA GLN A 297 9.99 15.68 3.58
C GLN A 297 8.62 15.45 4.25
N PRO A 298 8.58 15.05 5.52
CA PRO A 298 7.35 14.66 6.19
C PRO A 298 6.27 15.75 6.23
N ASP A 299 6.64 17.01 6.42
CA ASP A 299 5.67 18.12 6.43
C ASP A 299 4.98 18.30 5.07
N ASN A 300 5.72 18.17 3.96
CA ASN A 300 5.10 18.23 2.63
C ASN A 300 4.22 17.00 2.37
N LEU A 301 4.72 15.81 2.67
CA LEU A 301 3.94 14.57 2.47
C LEU A 301 2.63 14.61 3.27
N MET A 302 2.67 15.00 4.54
CA MET A 302 1.48 15.18 5.36
C MET A 302 0.52 16.19 4.74
N THR A 303 1.02 17.38 4.37
CA THR A 303 0.21 18.44 3.75
C THR A 303 -0.47 17.98 2.46
N VAL A 304 0.26 17.26 1.61
CA VAL A 304 -0.29 16.74 0.35
C VAL A 304 -1.39 15.72 0.62
N TYR A 305 -1.15 14.71 1.47
CA TYR A 305 -2.17 13.69 1.77
C TYR A 305 -3.37 14.27 2.53
N GLU A 306 -3.16 15.22 3.43
CA GLU A 306 -4.26 15.93 4.11
C GLU A 306 -5.11 16.71 3.10
N ARG A 307 -4.49 17.34 2.11
CA ARG A 307 -5.21 18.05 1.03
C ARG A 307 -6.03 17.08 0.17
N PHE A 308 -5.47 15.94 -0.23
CA PHE A 308 -6.23 14.88 -0.90
C PHE A 308 -7.35 14.30 -0.03
N SER A 309 -7.13 14.20 1.29
CA SER A 309 -8.16 13.73 2.24
C SER A 309 -9.40 14.63 2.29
N GLN A 310 -9.28 15.91 1.93
CA GLN A 310 -10.42 16.84 1.82
C GLN A 310 -11.36 16.53 0.64
N LEU A 311 -10.92 15.70 -0.32
CA LEU A 311 -11.76 15.18 -1.39
C LEU A 311 -12.71 14.08 -0.94
N GLU A 312 -12.63 13.65 0.33
CA GLU A 312 -13.51 12.67 0.97
C GLU A 312 -13.43 11.25 0.39
N LEU A 313 -12.43 10.96 -0.47
CA LEU A 313 -12.17 9.65 -1.05
C LEU A 313 -11.10 8.89 -0.27
N PRO A 314 -11.14 7.53 -0.23
CA PRO A 314 -10.05 6.74 0.31
C PRO A 314 -8.78 6.90 -0.52
N LEU A 315 -7.65 6.99 0.18
CA LEU A 315 -6.30 7.12 -0.38
C LEU A 315 -5.55 5.80 -0.22
N TYR A 316 -4.72 5.48 -1.19
CA TYR A 316 -3.89 4.28 -1.17
C TYR A 316 -2.45 4.60 -1.59
N ILE A 317 -1.47 4.15 -0.82
CA ILE A 317 -0.13 4.00 -1.36
C ILE A 317 -0.11 2.65 -2.07
N THR A 318 -0.14 2.70 -3.39
CA THR A 318 -0.43 1.53 -4.23
C THR A 318 0.79 0.70 -4.59
N GLU A 319 1.96 1.33 -4.58
CA GLU A 319 3.21 0.73 -5.07
C GLU A 319 4.40 1.38 -4.37
N ILE A 320 5.18 0.61 -3.64
CA ILE A 320 6.36 1.11 -2.95
C ILE A 320 7.60 0.32 -3.36
N THR A 321 8.63 1.03 -3.78
CA THR A 321 9.99 0.47 -3.89
C THR A 321 10.97 1.43 -3.22
N ILE A 322 11.60 1.00 -2.15
CA ILE A 322 12.73 1.67 -1.53
C ILE A 322 13.95 0.77 -1.72
N PRO A 323 15.04 1.28 -2.32
CA PRO A 323 16.21 0.44 -2.62
C PRO A 323 16.94 0.01 -1.33
N GLY A 324 17.32 -1.27 -1.30
CA GLY A 324 18.17 -1.85 -0.26
C GLY A 324 19.60 -2.12 -0.73
N SER A 325 19.95 -1.72 -1.96
CA SER A 325 21.28 -1.94 -2.54
C SER A 325 22.35 -1.01 -1.95
N GLY A 326 23.61 -1.45 -2.00
CA GLY A 326 24.78 -0.69 -1.55
C GLY A 326 25.07 -0.79 -0.06
N ASP A 327 26.14 -0.11 0.38
CA ASP A 327 26.56 -0.09 1.78
C ASP A 327 25.47 0.55 2.64
N ASN A 328 25.14 -0.08 3.78
CA ASN A 328 24.04 0.28 4.68
C ASN A 328 22.62 0.24 4.05
N GLY A 329 22.46 -0.12 2.76
CA GLY A 329 21.20 -0.01 2.05
C GLY A 329 20.01 -0.71 2.74
N PHE A 330 20.20 -1.88 3.36
CA PHE A 330 19.14 -2.56 4.11
C PHE A 330 18.74 -1.81 5.38
N THR A 331 19.69 -1.14 6.05
CA THR A 331 19.41 -0.32 7.23
C THR A 331 18.68 0.96 6.84
N ASP A 332 19.16 1.65 5.81
CA ASP A 332 18.55 2.86 5.27
C ASP A 332 17.12 2.60 4.79
N GLN A 333 16.91 1.47 4.08
CA GLN A 333 15.59 1.00 3.65
C GLN A 333 14.64 0.81 4.84
N ALA A 334 15.09 0.09 5.88
CA ALA A 334 14.26 -0.20 7.06
C ALA A 334 13.92 1.07 7.85
N GLN A 335 14.88 2.00 8.01
CA GLN A 335 14.70 3.26 8.69
C GLN A 335 13.66 4.13 7.98
N ALA A 336 13.79 4.30 6.66
CA ALA A 336 12.87 5.09 5.86
C ALA A 336 11.46 4.49 5.86
N VAL A 337 11.34 3.17 5.66
CA VAL A 337 10.06 2.47 5.62
C VAL A 337 9.30 2.57 6.95
N LYS A 338 10.00 2.44 8.07
CA LYS A 338 9.40 2.59 9.40
C LYS A 338 8.70 3.95 9.55
N GLN A 339 9.35 5.03 9.14
CA GLN A 339 8.79 6.38 9.26
C GLN A 339 7.68 6.65 8.23
N LEU A 340 7.87 6.20 6.98
CA LEU A 340 6.87 6.36 5.93
C LEU A 340 5.57 5.63 6.27
N TYR A 341 5.63 4.37 6.73
CA TYR A 341 4.44 3.62 7.12
C TYR A 341 3.71 4.28 8.28
N ARG A 342 4.43 4.82 9.28
CA ARG A 342 3.81 5.57 10.39
C ARG A 342 3.12 6.84 9.90
N LEU A 343 3.78 7.61 9.00
CA LEU A 343 3.19 8.80 8.40
C LEU A 343 1.91 8.44 7.63
N TRP A 344 1.98 7.49 6.70
CA TRP A 344 0.81 7.10 5.91
C TRP A 344 -0.32 6.53 6.78
N PHE A 345 0.01 5.72 7.76
CA PHE A 345 -0.96 5.18 8.71
C PHE A 345 -1.61 6.27 9.57
N SER A 346 -0.98 7.43 9.75
CA SER A 346 -1.55 8.56 10.49
C SER A 346 -2.59 9.37 9.70
N ILE A 347 -2.62 9.28 8.36
CA ILE A 347 -3.47 10.10 7.50
C ILE A 347 -4.92 9.61 7.53
N LYS A 348 -5.87 10.51 7.81
CA LYS A 348 -7.29 10.19 8.05
C LYS A 348 -7.95 9.31 6.99
N ARG A 349 -7.72 9.59 5.70
CA ARG A 349 -8.36 8.87 4.58
C ARG A 349 -7.48 7.78 3.98
N MET A 350 -6.26 7.59 4.47
CA MET A 350 -5.42 6.48 3.99
C MET A 350 -6.08 5.15 4.39
N ALA A 351 -6.33 4.30 3.39
CA ALA A 351 -7.03 3.04 3.55
C ALA A 351 -6.14 1.82 3.30
N GLY A 352 -5.01 2.00 2.62
CA GLY A 352 -4.08 0.91 2.37
C GLY A 352 -2.69 1.35 1.93
N ILE A 353 -1.72 0.46 2.16
CA ILE A 353 -0.31 0.64 1.79
C ILE A 353 0.17 -0.66 1.15
N THR A 354 0.71 -0.59 -0.07
CA THR A 354 1.14 -1.77 -0.83
C THR A 354 2.62 -1.70 -1.17
N TRP A 355 3.39 -2.64 -0.67
CA TRP A 355 4.76 -2.86 -1.09
C TRP A 355 4.80 -3.46 -2.49
N TRP A 356 5.82 -3.08 -3.34
CA TRP A 356 5.72 -3.54 -4.74
C TRP A 356 6.19 -4.98 -4.93
N ASN A 357 7.38 -5.34 -4.49
CA ASN A 357 7.89 -6.71 -4.62
C ASN A 357 8.24 -7.28 -3.25
N LEU A 358 7.71 -8.45 -2.90
CA LEU A 358 8.01 -9.11 -1.64
C LEU A 358 9.48 -9.56 -1.56
N ALA A 359 10.03 -10.12 -2.64
CA ALA A 359 11.37 -10.68 -2.67
C ALA A 359 12.29 -9.94 -3.65
N ASP A 360 13.56 -9.85 -3.30
CA ASP A 360 14.62 -9.33 -4.17
C ASP A 360 14.73 -10.17 -5.45
N LYS A 361 15.22 -9.56 -6.53
CA LYS A 361 15.48 -10.19 -7.85
C LYS A 361 14.27 -10.85 -8.51
N THR A 362 13.06 -10.56 -8.03
CA THR A 362 11.82 -11.01 -8.67
C THR A 362 11.29 -10.03 -9.71
N ALA A 363 11.97 -8.93 -9.97
CA ALA A 363 11.62 -7.90 -10.93
C ALA A 363 12.66 -7.77 -12.06
N TYR A 364 12.33 -7.00 -13.11
CA TYR A 364 13.20 -6.77 -14.25
C TYR A 364 14.02 -5.48 -14.14
N GLY A 365 15.14 -5.42 -14.85
CA GLY A 365 15.94 -4.20 -15.02
C GLY A 365 16.31 -3.50 -13.71
N ASN A 366 16.19 -2.18 -13.67
CA ASN A 366 16.55 -1.36 -12.52
C ASN A 366 15.74 -1.70 -11.26
N GLU A 367 14.48 -2.08 -11.43
CA GLU A 367 13.62 -2.53 -10.32
C GLU A 367 14.20 -3.76 -9.63
N GLY A 368 14.67 -4.76 -10.40
CA GLY A 368 15.32 -5.96 -9.85
C GLY A 368 16.70 -5.68 -9.23
N GLN A 369 17.43 -4.69 -9.76
CA GLN A 369 18.76 -4.29 -9.25
C GLN A 369 18.68 -3.45 -7.96
N ALA A 370 17.56 -2.81 -7.71
CA ALA A 370 17.34 -1.97 -6.54
C ALA A 370 17.41 -2.76 -5.21
N LEU A 371 17.25 -4.08 -5.23
CA LEU A 371 17.08 -4.94 -4.05
C LEU A 371 16.00 -4.37 -3.12
N GLY A 372 14.86 -4.02 -3.75
CA GLY A 372 13.73 -3.38 -3.11
C GLY A 372 12.76 -4.35 -2.42
N GLY A 373 13.07 -5.64 -2.35
CA GLY A 373 12.24 -6.63 -1.65
C GLY A 373 12.27 -6.46 -0.13
N LEU A 374 11.26 -7.03 0.53
CA LEU A 374 11.23 -7.18 1.99
C LEU A 374 12.08 -8.36 2.45
N THR A 375 12.23 -9.35 1.57
CA THR A 375 13.11 -10.51 1.76
C THR A 375 14.19 -10.51 0.70
N ASP A 376 15.26 -11.28 0.94
CA ASP A 376 16.25 -11.58 -0.09
C ASP A 376 15.68 -12.54 -1.17
N GLU A 377 16.50 -12.91 -2.15
CA GLU A 377 16.14 -13.84 -3.23
C GLU A 377 15.80 -15.26 -2.76
N ASN A 378 16.24 -15.63 -1.54
CA ASN A 378 15.96 -16.92 -0.90
C ASN A 378 14.79 -16.84 0.10
N LEU A 379 14.05 -15.73 0.09
CA LEU A 379 12.94 -15.44 1.01
C LEU A 379 13.38 -15.35 2.48
N THR A 380 14.63 -15.00 2.76
CA THR A 380 15.10 -14.65 4.10
C THR A 380 14.66 -13.23 4.43
N PRO A 381 13.95 -12.99 5.54
CA PRO A 381 13.54 -11.65 5.96
C PRO A 381 14.71 -10.67 6.08
N LYS A 382 14.57 -9.49 5.51
CA LYS A 382 15.50 -8.37 5.63
C LYS A 382 15.12 -7.47 6.82
N PRO A 383 15.98 -6.54 7.27
CA PRO A 383 15.62 -5.58 8.33
C PRO A 383 14.31 -4.84 8.08
N VAL A 384 13.98 -4.53 6.85
CA VAL A 384 12.71 -3.88 6.47
C VAL A 384 11.49 -4.78 6.72
N TRP A 385 11.60 -6.09 6.51
CA TRP A 385 10.53 -7.05 6.85
C TRP A 385 10.26 -7.03 8.35
N HIS A 386 11.31 -7.11 9.17
CA HIS A 386 11.20 -7.05 10.62
C HIS A 386 10.63 -5.70 11.11
N ALA A 387 10.96 -4.60 10.45
CA ALA A 387 10.40 -3.30 10.77
C ALA A 387 8.87 -3.25 10.51
N LEU A 388 8.39 -3.85 9.42
CA LEU A 388 6.97 -3.94 9.12
C LEU A 388 6.24 -4.92 10.06
N ASP A 389 6.84 -6.07 10.35
CA ASP A 389 6.30 -7.02 11.32
C ASP A 389 6.12 -6.38 12.70
N GLN A 390 7.13 -5.63 13.18
CA GLN A 390 7.03 -4.88 14.43
C GLN A 390 5.87 -3.87 14.41
N LEU A 391 5.76 -3.08 13.33
CA LEU A 391 4.69 -2.07 13.23
C LEU A 391 3.30 -2.72 13.15
N ILE A 392 3.09 -3.68 12.23
CA ILE A 392 1.77 -4.18 11.88
C ILE A 392 1.28 -5.20 12.92
N ASN A 393 2.12 -6.17 13.30
CA ASN A 393 1.72 -7.28 14.15
C ASN A 393 1.92 -7.02 15.65
N GLN A 394 2.68 -5.98 16.05
CA GLN A 394 2.96 -5.69 17.44
C GLN A 394 2.49 -4.29 17.84
N ASP A 395 3.06 -3.22 17.25
CA ASP A 395 2.78 -1.84 17.66
C ASP A 395 1.32 -1.42 17.35
N TRP A 396 0.77 -1.92 16.24
CA TRP A 396 -0.58 -1.58 15.77
C TRP A 396 -1.61 -2.69 16.03
N THR A 397 -1.28 -3.65 16.84
CA THR A 397 -2.20 -4.71 17.28
C THR A 397 -2.61 -4.49 18.75
N THR A 398 -3.88 -4.75 19.05
CA THR A 398 -4.42 -4.55 20.38
C THR A 398 -4.72 -5.89 21.05
N GLN A 399 -4.12 -6.07 22.24
CA GLN A 399 -4.51 -7.11 23.18
C GLN A 399 -4.64 -6.49 24.58
N CYS A 400 -5.78 -6.71 25.24
CA CYS A 400 -5.98 -6.21 26.57
C CYS A 400 -6.82 -7.17 27.42
N THR A 401 -6.61 -7.11 28.73
CA THR A 401 -7.35 -7.94 29.70
C THR A 401 -7.78 -7.07 30.86
N GLY A 402 -8.98 -7.31 31.38
CA GLY A 402 -9.52 -6.64 32.56
C GLY A 402 -10.77 -7.33 33.07
N LYS A 403 -11.46 -6.69 34.02
CA LYS A 403 -12.70 -7.20 34.61
C LYS A 403 -13.87 -6.28 34.31
N THR A 404 -15.07 -6.83 34.26
CA THR A 404 -16.31 -6.05 34.18
C THR A 404 -16.56 -5.28 35.47
N ASP A 405 -17.11 -4.06 35.34
CA ASP A 405 -17.56 -3.18 36.46
C ASP A 405 -18.87 -3.72 37.08
N GLU A 406 -19.41 -3.02 38.06
CA GLU A 406 -20.69 -3.33 38.75
C GLU A 406 -21.90 -3.37 37.77
N LYS A 407 -21.78 -2.75 36.60
CA LYS A 407 -22.79 -2.77 35.53
C LYS A 407 -22.51 -3.82 34.46
N GLY A 408 -21.59 -4.75 34.73
CA GLY A 408 -21.20 -5.81 33.81
C GLY A 408 -20.41 -5.32 32.60
N ARG A 409 -19.72 -4.15 32.67
CA ARG A 409 -19.06 -3.51 31.50
C ARG A 409 -17.54 -3.54 31.63
N PHE A 410 -16.90 -3.86 30.50
CA PHE A 410 -15.47 -3.69 30.27
C PHE A 410 -15.26 -2.76 29.08
N SER A 411 -14.40 -1.75 29.23
CA SER A 411 -14.10 -0.78 28.18
C SER A 411 -12.64 -0.84 27.78
N PHE A 412 -12.37 -0.74 26.48
CA PHE A 412 -11.02 -0.60 25.96
C PHE A 412 -11.01 0.29 24.71
N ARG A 413 -9.83 0.83 24.39
CA ARG A 413 -9.53 1.52 23.14
C ARG A 413 -8.52 0.69 22.37
N GLY A 414 -8.81 0.40 21.08
CA GLY A 414 -7.98 -0.47 20.28
C GLY A 414 -7.98 -0.10 18.80
N PHE A 415 -7.03 -0.67 18.04
CA PHE A 415 -6.98 -0.51 16.61
C PHE A 415 -8.20 -1.15 15.95
N ALA A 416 -8.69 -0.52 14.86
CA ALA A 416 -9.86 -1.00 14.14
C ALA A 416 -9.61 -2.36 13.48
N GLY A 417 -10.58 -3.25 13.63
CA GLY A 417 -10.49 -4.61 13.12
C GLY A 417 -11.49 -5.55 13.79
N THR A 418 -11.31 -6.84 13.58
CA THR A 418 -12.08 -7.87 14.29
C THR A 418 -11.35 -8.34 15.52
N TYR A 419 -12.10 -8.68 16.56
CA TYR A 419 -11.58 -9.13 17.85
C TYR A 419 -12.25 -10.42 18.29
N GLN A 420 -11.48 -11.28 18.93
CA GLN A 420 -11.99 -12.35 19.76
C GLN A 420 -12.06 -11.85 21.21
N ILE A 421 -13.26 -11.88 21.78
CA ILE A 421 -13.53 -11.53 23.17
C ILE A 421 -13.68 -12.82 23.93
N ASN A 422 -12.75 -13.12 24.83
CA ASN A 422 -12.81 -14.27 25.71
C ASN A 422 -13.32 -13.84 27.09
N VAL A 423 -14.42 -14.45 27.51
CA VAL A 423 -15.09 -14.21 28.79
C VAL A 423 -14.81 -15.40 29.71
N VAL A 424 -14.27 -15.16 30.91
CA VAL A 424 -13.97 -16.18 31.91
C VAL A 424 -14.74 -15.87 33.19
N LEU A 425 -15.69 -16.73 33.53
CA LEU A 425 -16.48 -16.61 34.76
C LEU A 425 -15.71 -17.16 35.97
N ASN A 426 -16.17 -16.83 37.19
CA ASN A 426 -15.54 -17.23 38.45
C ASN A 426 -15.44 -18.76 38.66
N ASN A 427 -16.22 -19.56 37.92
CA ASN A 427 -16.19 -21.03 37.92
C ASN A 427 -15.31 -21.63 36.82
N GLU A 428 -14.37 -20.82 36.24
CA GLU A 428 -13.49 -21.18 35.12
C GLU A 428 -14.22 -21.48 33.80
N ARG A 429 -15.54 -21.28 33.72
CA ARG A 429 -16.32 -21.44 32.48
C ARG A 429 -15.86 -20.35 31.49
N LYS A 430 -15.53 -20.75 30.24
CA LYS A 430 -15.06 -19.87 29.19
C LYS A 430 -16.07 -19.80 28.04
N GLN A 431 -16.29 -18.59 27.53
CA GLN A 431 -17.07 -18.36 26.31
C GLN A 431 -16.38 -17.31 25.45
N SER A 432 -16.41 -17.47 24.12
CA SER A 432 -15.76 -16.57 23.18
C SER A 432 -16.76 -15.94 22.23
N PHE A 433 -16.56 -14.67 21.91
CA PHE A 433 -17.37 -13.89 20.99
C PHE A 433 -16.47 -13.22 19.96
N HIS A 434 -16.98 -13.03 18.74
CA HIS A 434 -16.32 -12.24 17.70
C HIS A 434 -17.04 -10.92 17.54
N ILE A 435 -16.27 -9.83 17.52
CA ILE A 435 -16.78 -8.47 17.37
C ILE A 435 -16.01 -7.73 16.30
N SER A 436 -16.59 -6.64 15.76
CA SER A 436 -15.92 -5.68 14.91
C SER A 436 -15.81 -4.34 15.63
N LEU A 437 -14.62 -3.77 15.65
CA LEU A 437 -14.33 -2.42 16.15
C LEU A 437 -14.01 -1.50 14.97
N PRO A 438 -14.89 -0.58 14.58
CA PRO A 438 -14.64 0.36 13.50
C PRO A 438 -13.74 1.51 13.96
N GLU A 439 -13.10 2.19 12.98
CA GLU A 439 -12.26 3.38 13.22
C GLU A 439 -13.06 4.55 13.81
N ALA A 440 -12.42 5.33 14.68
CA ALA A 440 -12.90 6.61 15.21
C ALA A 440 -14.36 6.60 15.74
N THR A 441 -14.81 5.46 16.26
CA THR A 441 -16.19 5.27 16.77
C THR A 441 -16.20 4.68 18.16
N LYS A 442 -17.41 4.62 18.75
CA LYS A 442 -17.67 3.89 19.99
C LYS A 442 -18.60 2.72 19.71
N ALA A 443 -18.07 1.51 19.83
CA ALA A 443 -18.84 0.28 19.71
C ALA A 443 -19.43 -0.13 21.07
N LEU A 444 -20.71 -0.45 21.10
CA LEU A 444 -21.42 -1.01 22.27
C LEU A 444 -21.81 -2.44 21.92
N ILE A 445 -21.25 -3.41 22.62
CA ILE A 445 -21.41 -4.82 22.32
C ILE A 445 -21.94 -5.55 23.56
N THR A 446 -22.97 -6.37 23.41
CA THR A 446 -23.49 -7.23 24.47
C THR A 446 -23.10 -8.66 24.25
N CYS A 447 -22.45 -9.27 25.23
CA CYS A 447 -22.12 -10.70 25.29
C CYS A 447 -23.06 -11.38 26.29
N THR A 448 -23.95 -12.22 25.79
CA THR A 448 -24.86 -13.00 26.66
C THR A 448 -24.21 -14.33 26.97
N ILE A 449 -24.12 -14.64 28.26
CA ILE A 449 -23.56 -15.91 28.77
C ILE A 449 -24.71 -16.87 29.05
N ASP A 450 -24.62 -18.09 28.48
CA ASP A 450 -25.63 -19.16 28.65
C ASP A 450 -25.56 -19.80 30.02
#